data_e6b4be145fa37c4c77113a9cf6dec785
#
_entry.id   e6b4be145fa37c4c77113a9cf6dec785
#
_cell.length_a   1.000
_cell.length_b   1.000
_cell.length_c   1.000
_cell.angle_alpha   90.00
_cell.angle_beta   90.00
_cell.angle_gamma   90.00
#
_symmetry.space_group_name_H-M   'P 1'
#
loop_
_entity.id
_entity.type
_entity.pdbx_description
1 polymer ?
#
loop_
_entity_poly.entity_id
_entity_poly.type
_entity_poly.pdbx_seq_one_letter_code
_entity_poly.pdbx_strand_id
1 'polypeptide(L)'
;MDIPFYSFETFDWKTIPKEKHMGETGFATWQVLQLENIRVRIVEYSANYKADHWCKKGHIIHCLEGEMNTELEDGRFKKLSKGMTYFVGDESDAHRSSSTIGCKLFIVD
;
A
#
# COMPACT_ATOMS: atom_id res chain seq x y z
N MET A 1 3.44 14.77 6.07
CA MET A 1 1.98 14.48 6.11
C MET A 1 1.35 15.30 7.21
N ASP A 2 0.42 16.14 6.85
CA ASP A 2 -0.35 16.92 7.83
C ASP A 2 -1.78 16.44 7.80
N ILE A 3 -2.35 16.18 8.97
CA ILE A 3 -3.76 15.81 9.09
C ILE A 3 -4.56 17.10 9.24
N PRO A 4 -5.39 17.45 8.23
CA PRO A 4 -6.22 18.65 8.32
C PRO A 4 -7.21 18.55 9.47
N PHE A 5 -7.89 19.63 9.76
CA PHE A 5 -8.92 19.63 10.81
C PHE A 5 -10.15 18.84 10.33
N TYR A 6 -10.45 17.74 11.04
CA TYR A 6 -11.64 16.92 10.84
C TYR A 6 -12.34 16.73 12.18
N SER A 7 -13.67 16.71 12.15
CA SER A 7 -14.45 16.27 13.30
C SER A 7 -14.18 14.79 13.53
N PHE A 8 -14.24 14.36 14.79
CA PHE A 8 -14.07 12.94 15.14
C PHE A 8 -15.07 12.07 14.40
N GLU A 9 -14.59 11.01 13.76
CA GLU A 9 -15.41 10.03 13.04
C GLU A 9 -14.84 8.63 13.25
N THR A 10 -15.73 7.65 13.18
CA THR A 10 -15.34 6.25 13.07
C THR A 10 -15.63 5.75 11.67
N PHE A 11 -14.94 4.72 11.24
CA PHE A 11 -15.00 4.26 9.88
C PHE A 11 -14.94 2.74 9.82
N ASP A 12 -15.93 2.13 9.17
CA ASP A 12 -16.00 0.68 8.98
C ASP A 12 -15.64 0.33 7.53
N TRP A 13 -14.52 -0.33 7.34
CA TRP A 13 -14.03 -0.74 6.02
C TRP A 13 -15.01 -1.62 5.25
N LYS A 14 -15.90 -2.33 5.93
CA LYS A 14 -16.93 -3.16 5.29
C LYS A 14 -17.88 -2.34 4.42
N THR A 15 -18.00 -1.04 4.66
CA THR A 15 -18.88 -0.15 3.89
C THR A 15 -18.24 0.35 2.61
N ILE A 16 -16.95 0.10 2.39
CA ILE A 16 -16.22 0.60 1.24
C ILE A 16 -16.05 -0.51 0.21
N PRO A 17 -16.52 -0.30 -1.03
CA PRO A 17 -16.35 -1.30 -2.09
C PRO A 17 -14.89 -1.47 -2.45
N LYS A 18 -14.53 -2.67 -2.91
CA LYS A 18 -13.19 -2.99 -3.38
C LYS A 18 -13.05 -2.61 -4.84
N GLU A 19 -11.99 -1.92 -5.18
CA GLU A 19 -11.60 -1.58 -6.55
C GLU A 19 -10.50 -2.54 -6.99
N LYS A 20 -10.61 -3.11 -8.18
CA LYS A 20 -9.61 -4.03 -8.71
C LYS A 20 -8.62 -3.29 -9.60
N HIS A 21 -7.34 -3.50 -9.37
CA HIS A 21 -6.26 -2.90 -10.13
C HIS A 21 -5.33 -4.01 -10.63
N MET A 22 -5.19 -4.15 -11.95
CA MET A 22 -4.32 -5.17 -12.52
C MET A 22 -2.86 -4.75 -12.37
N GLY A 23 -1.99 -5.70 -11.99
CA GLY A 23 -0.55 -5.52 -12.02
C GLY A 23 0.04 -5.97 -13.34
N GLU A 24 1.36 -5.95 -13.45
CA GLU A 24 2.07 -6.60 -14.54
C GLU A 24 1.74 -8.10 -14.53
N THR A 25 1.70 -8.69 -13.34
CA THR A 25 1.13 -10.01 -13.08
C THR A 25 0.21 -9.88 -11.87
N GLY A 26 -0.80 -10.73 -11.77
CA GLY A 26 -1.75 -10.70 -10.67
C GLY A 26 -2.56 -9.42 -10.59
N PHE A 27 -3.16 -9.19 -9.45
CA PHE A 27 -3.98 -8.01 -9.23
C PHE A 27 -3.97 -7.57 -7.76
N ALA A 28 -4.36 -6.32 -7.55
CA ALA A 28 -4.58 -5.75 -6.23
C ALA A 28 -6.05 -5.35 -6.09
N THR A 29 -6.57 -5.38 -4.88
CA THR A 29 -7.86 -4.76 -4.56
C THR A 29 -7.61 -3.64 -3.56
N TRP A 30 -8.28 -2.52 -3.78
CA TRP A 30 -8.14 -1.33 -2.94
C TRP A 30 -9.49 -0.95 -2.33
N GLN A 31 -9.47 -0.64 -1.05
CA GLN A 31 -10.54 0.08 -0.38
C GLN A 31 -9.94 1.41 0.05
N VAL A 32 -10.50 2.52 -0.40
CA VAL A 32 -9.89 3.84 -0.26
C VAL A 32 -10.77 4.77 0.54
N LEU A 33 -10.21 5.37 1.57
CA LEU A 33 -10.77 6.52 2.26
C LEU A 33 -9.96 7.74 1.88
N GLN A 34 -10.55 8.65 1.12
CA GLN A 34 -9.90 9.90 0.74
C GLN A 34 -10.29 10.99 1.73
N LEU A 35 -9.36 11.40 2.55
CA LEU A 35 -9.42 12.64 3.31
C LEU A 35 -8.75 13.69 2.42
N GLU A 36 -8.93 14.95 2.68
CA GLU A 36 -8.44 16.01 1.79
C GLU A 36 -7.12 15.72 1.07
N ASN A 37 -6.03 15.76 1.83
CA ASN A 37 -4.67 15.54 1.31
C ASN A 37 -4.07 14.21 1.78
N ILE A 38 -4.86 13.37 2.46
CA ILE A 38 -4.42 12.08 2.99
C ILE A 38 -5.29 10.99 2.41
N ARG A 39 -4.65 9.92 1.95
CA ARG A 39 -5.34 8.72 1.48
C ARG A 39 -5.03 7.57 2.43
N VAL A 40 -6.08 6.93 2.94
CA VAL A 40 -5.96 5.76 3.79
C VAL A 40 -6.55 4.57 3.05
N ARG A 41 -5.81 3.47 2.95
CA ARG A 41 -6.25 2.33 2.15
C ARG A 41 -6.04 1.01 2.86
N ILE A 42 -6.96 0.08 2.58
CA ILE A 42 -6.70 -1.36 2.74
C ILE A 42 -6.44 -1.90 1.35
N VAL A 43 -5.29 -2.52 1.15
CA VAL A 43 -4.88 -3.06 -0.14
C VAL A 43 -4.57 -4.55 0.03
N GLU A 44 -5.12 -5.38 -0.84
CA GLU A 44 -4.80 -6.80 -0.88
C GLU A 44 -4.14 -7.11 -2.21
N TYR A 45 -3.01 -7.80 -2.18
CA TYR A 45 -2.34 -8.31 -3.36
C TYR A 45 -2.66 -9.78 -3.52
N SER A 46 -3.00 -10.18 -4.75
CA SER A 46 -3.11 -11.60 -5.07
C SER A 46 -1.74 -12.28 -4.99
N ALA A 47 -1.73 -13.62 -4.94
CA ALA A 47 -0.50 -14.36 -5.16
C ALA A 47 0.10 -13.97 -6.52
N ASN A 48 1.41 -13.90 -6.59
CA ASN A 48 2.17 -13.53 -7.79
C ASN A 48 1.83 -12.15 -8.36
N TYR A 49 1.45 -11.23 -7.49
CA TYR A 49 1.25 -9.84 -7.87
C TYR A 49 2.60 -9.15 -8.10
N LYS A 50 2.66 -8.33 -9.15
CA LYS A 50 3.78 -7.43 -9.40
C LYS A 50 3.23 -6.12 -9.95
N ALA A 51 3.58 -5.01 -9.30
CA ALA A 51 3.18 -3.68 -9.75
C ALA A 51 3.77 -3.39 -11.14
N ASP A 52 3.00 -2.70 -11.96
CA ASP A 52 3.37 -2.42 -13.36
C ASP A 52 4.19 -1.15 -13.55
N HIS A 53 4.50 -0.42 -12.49
CA HIS A 53 5.27 0.82 -12.56
C HIS A 53 6.02 1.10 -11.27
N TRP A 54 7.04 1.97 -11.36
CA TRP A 54 7.76 2.51 -10.22
C TRP A 54 6.96 3.65 -9.58
N CYS A 55 6.91 3.66 -8.28
CA CYS A 55 6.20 4.69 -7.50
C CYS A 55 7.20 5.59 -6.79
N LYS A 56 6.97 6.90 -6.85
CA LYS A 56 7.78 7.90 -6.13
C LYS A 56 6.99 8.56 -5.00
N LYS A 57 5.76 8.15 -4.79
CA LYS A 57 4.92 8.70 -3.73
C LYS A 57 5.33 8.13 -2.37
N GLY A 58 5.42 9.00 -1.38
CA GLY A 58 5.68 8.57 0.00
C GLY A 58 4.50 7.82 0.60
N HIS A 59 4.81 6.83 1.45
CA HIS A 59 3.81 6.04 2.15
C HIS A 59 4.29 5.61 3.52
N ILE A 60 3.33 5.31 4.37
CA ILE A 60 3.52 4.46 5.53
C ILE A 60 2.71 3.20 5.25
N ILE A 61 3.36 2.05 5.23
CA ILE A 61 2.72 0.77 4.91
C ILE A 61 2.95 -0.22 6.03
N HIS A 62 1.86 -0.77 6.55
CA HIS A 62 1.88 -1.82 7.56
C HIS A 62 1.31 -3.11 6.98
N CYS A 63 2.05 -4.21 7.08
CA CYS A 63 1.60 -5.52 6.63
C CYS A 63 0.72 -6.19 7.67
N LEU A 64 -0.55 -6.37 7.32
CA LEU A 64 -1.55 -7.01 8.19
C LEU A 64 -1.51 -8.53 8.08
N GLU A 65 -1.29 -9.05 6.87
CA GLU A 65 -1.26 -10.49 6.58
C GLU A 65 -0.35 -10.75 5.39
N GLY A 66 0.28 -11.93 5.36
CA GLY A 66 1.10 -12.37 4.25
C GLY A 66 2.46 -11.69 4.19
N GLU A 67 2.97 -11.54 2.99
CA GLU A 67 4.29 -10.95 2.74
C GLU A 67 4.27 -10.10 1.49
N MET A 68 4.98 -8.98 1.53
CA MET A 68 5.20 -8.10 0.40
C MET A 68 6.69 -7.88 0.22
N ASN A 69 7.13 -7.79 -1.03
CA ASN A 69 8.51 -7.42 -1.37
C ASN A 69 8.50 -6.02 -1.97
N THR A 70 9.45 -5.20 -1.55
CA THR A 70 9.65 -3.88 -2.11
C THR A 70 11.02 -3.83 -2.76
N GLU A 71 11.04 -3.56 -4.05
CA GLU A 71 12.25 -3.35 -4.84
C GLU A 71 12.48 -1.84 -4.95
N LEU A 72 13.68 -1.39 -4.63
CA LEU A 72 14.08 0.00 -4.78
C LEU A 72 14.85 0.16 -6.08
N GLU A 73 14.74 1.33 -6.70
CA GLU A 73 15.38 1.59 -8.00
C GLU A 73 16.91 1.45 -7.93
N ASP A 74 17.51 1.70 -6.76
CA ASP A 74 18.94 1.54 -6.55
C ASP A 74 19.40 0.09 -6.38
N GLY A 75 18.49 -0.88 -6.47
CA GLY A 75 18.77 -2.30 -6.36
C GLY A 75 18.52 -2.92 -5.01
N ARG A 76 18.23 -2.13 -3.99
CA ARG A 76 17.87 -2.70 -2.67
C ARG A 76 16.55 -3.45 -2.78
N PHE A 77 16.42 -4.47 -1.98
CA PHE A 77 15.24 -5.33 -1.95
C PHE A 77 14.88 -5.60 -0.48
N LYS A 78 13.67 -5.29 -0.09
CA LYS A 78 13.20 -5.45 1.28
C LYS A 78 11.92 -6.26 1.34
N LYS A 79 11.85 -7.19 2.28
CA LYS A 79 10.65 -7.97 2.56
C LYS A 79 9.89 -7.35 3.73
N LEU A 80 8.58 -7.22 3.58
CA LEU A 80 7.68 -6.79 4.63
C LEU A 80 6.76 -7.95 4.98
N SER A 81 6.94 -8.52 6.15
CA SER A 81 6.12 -9.62 6.65
C SER A 81 5.06 -9.10 7.62
N LYS A 82 4.11 -9.97 7.96
CA LYS A 82 3.04 -9.64 8.93
C LYS A 82 3.61 -8.97 10.18
N GLY A 83 3.06 -7.83 10.54
CA GLY A 83 3.46 -7.06 11.72
C GLY A 83 4.59 -6.05 11.48
N MET A 84 5.14 -6.00 10.28
CA MET A 84 6.20 -5.07 9.92
C MET A 84 5.64 -3.83 9.22
N THR A 85 6.33 -2.72 9.37
CA THR A 85 5.99 -1.44 8.76
C THR A 85 7.20 -0.88 8.04
N TYR A 86 7.00 -0.30 6.85
CA TYR A 86 8.01 0.55 6.25
C TYR A 86 7.45 1.95 5.96
N PHE A 87 8.36 2.88 5.78
CA PHE A 87 8.00 4.23 5.36
C PHE A 87 8.99 4.72 4.31
N VAL A 88 8.51 5.56 3.43
CA VAL A 88 9.33 6.24 2.44
C VAL A 88 8.72 7.63 2.20
N GLY A 89 9.57 8.63 2.08
CA GLY A 89 9.14 10.01 1.82
C GLY A 89 8.82 10.24 0.35
N ASP A 90 8.09 11.31 0.06
CA ASP A 90 7.82 11.72 -1.31
C ASP A 90 9.13 12.01 -2.04
N GLU A 91 9.26 11.49 -3.25
CA GLU A 91 10.42 11.69 -4.15
C GLU A 91 11.76 11.20 -3.56
N SER A 92 11.73 10.46 -2.45
CA SER A 92 12.97 9.98 -1.81
C SER A 92 13.59 8.79 -2.53
N ASP A 93 12.82 7.71 -2.65
CA ASP A 93 13.28 6.46 -3.27
C ASP A 93 12.15 5.88 -4.12
N ALA A 94 12.39 5.74 -5.41
CA ALA A 94 11.43 5.06 -6.28
C ALA A 94 11.38 3.58 -5.88
N HIS A 95 10.18 3.03 -5.82
CA HIS A 95 9.95 1.68 -5.32
C HIS A 95 8.84 0.99 -6.09
N ARG A 96 8.87 -0.35 -6.06
CA ARG A 96 7.89 -1.19 -6.74
C ARG A 96 7.59 -2.40 -5.87
N SER A 97 6.28 -2.70 -5.74
CA SER A 97 5.81 -3.77 -4.87
C SER A 97 5.52 -5.05 -5.63
N SER A 98 5.73 -6.18 -4.97
CA SER A 98 5.34 -7.49 -5.46
C SER A 98 5.00 -8.39 -4.27
N SER A 99 4.30 -9.49 -4.52
CA SER A 99 4.00 -10.47 -3.49
C SER A 99 3.89 -11.85 -4.13
N THR A 100 4.63 -12.82 -3.63
CA THR A 100 4.57 -14.20 -4.11
C THR A 100 3.33 -14.92 -3.59
N ILE A 101 3.05 -14.79 -2.29
CA ILE A 101 1.96 -15.53 -1.63
C ILE A 101 0.69 -14.71 -1.44
N GLY A 102 0.73 -13.43 -1.75
CA GLY A 102 -0.34 -12.50 -1.44
C GLY A 102 -0.16 -11.84 -0.09
N CYS A 103 -0.82 -10.72 0.10
CA CYS A 103 -0.74 -9.97 1.36
C CYS A 103 -1.91 -9.01 1.52
N LYS A 104 -2.06 -8.52 2.74
CA LYS A 104 -3.01 -7.47 3.07
C LYS A 104 -2.26 -6.36 3.78
N LEU A 105 -2.46 -5.15 3.30
CA LEU A 105 -1.69 -3.98 3.72
C LEU A 105 -2.62 -2.85 4.20
N PHE A 106 -2.16 -2.11 5.18
CA PHE A 106 -2.73 -0.83 5.59
C PHE A 106 -1.76 0.27 5.14
N ILE A 107 -2.24 1.20 4.34
CA ILE A 107 -1.39 2.22 3.70
C ILE A 107 -1.94 3.60 3.99
N VAL A 108 -1.05 4.51 4.41
CA VAL A 108 -1.38 5.93 4.58
C VAL A 108 -0.42 6.75 3.71
N ASP A 109 -0.99 7.59 2.88
CA ASP A 109 -0.18 8.49 2.05
C ASP A 109 -0.86 9.82 1.70
#